data_186f306e207aadabafb3a4ca585d7b99
#
_entry.id   186f306e207aadabafb3a4ca585d7b99
#
_cell.length_a   1.000
_cell.length_b   1.000
_cell.length_c   1.000
_cell.angle_alpha   90.00
_cell.angle_beta   90.00
_cell.angle_gamma   90.00
#
_symmetry.space_group_name_H-M   'P 1'
#
loop_
_entity.id
_entity.type
_entity.pdbx_description
1 polymer ?
#
loop_
_entity_poly.entity_id
_entity_poly.type
_entity_poly.pdbx_seq_one_letter_code
_entity_poly.pdbx_strand_id
1 'polypeptide(L)'
;MRCYAVFDTNVLISSLLTKRTDTATARVIDAIASGDIVPLYNQKIIDEYNEVLHRGKFSFSEERIQKILLMIRQFGLAVNPSPTGEILVDMDDLVFYEIVMEKRDDDAYLITGNIRHFPKRDFIVTPSEMMEILYRDSSGQERIARQFCLPDGHP
;
A
#
# COMPACT_ATOMS: atom_id res chain seq x y z
N MET A 1 7.24 -8.55 -9.76
CA MET A 1 6.66 -9.20 -8.60
C MET A 1 5.53 -8.38 -8.03
N ARG A 2 4.47 -9.02 -7.65
CA ARG A 2 3.32 -8.33 -7.08
C ARG A 2 3.30 -8.51 -5.58
N CYS A 3 3.07 -7.41 -4.86
CA CYS A 3 2.86 -7.43 -3.42
C CYS A 3 1.46 -6.92 -3.12
N TYR A 4 0.81 -7.53 -2.15
CA TYR A 4 -0.46 -7.02 -1.63
C TYR A 4 -0.16 -6.03 -0.52
N ALA A 5 -0.87 -4.91 -0.49
CA ALA A 5 -0.69 -3.94 0.57
C ALA A 5 -1.95 -3.13 0.82
N VAL A 6 -2.21 -2.81 2.09
CA VAL A 6 -3.25 -1.85 2.43
C VAL A 6 -2.56 -0.53 2.75
N PHE A 7 -3.16 0.57 2.31
CA PHE A 7 -2.60 1.90 2.48
C PHE A 7 -3.35 2.63 3.58
N ASP A 8 -2.62 3.04 4.63
CA ASP A 8 -3.18 3.94 5.63
C ASP A 8 -3.52 5.27 4.94
N THR A 9 -4.58 5.92 5.38
CA THR A 9 -5.08 7.14 4.75
C THR A 9 -4.01 8.23 4.65
N ASN A 10 -3.14 8.34 5.64
CA ASN A 10 -2.10 9.37 5.63
C ASN A 10 -1.13 9.23 4.46
N VAL A 11 -0.95 8.03 3.91
CA VAL A 11 -0.10 7.83 2.74
C VAL A 11 -0.75 8.45 1.50
N LEU A 12 -2.07 8.31 1.37
CA LEU A 12 -2.82 8.94 0.27
C LEU A 12 -2.77 10.47 0.39
N ILE A 13 -2.95 10.98 1.61
CA ILE A 13 -2.87 12.43 1.85
C ILE A 13 -1.49 12.94 1.44
N SER A 14 -0.43 12.29 1.90
CA SER A 14 0.93 12.71 1.57
C SER A 14 1.19 12.69 0.08
N SER A 15 0.67 11.68 -0.64
CA SER A 15 0.86 11.60 -2.09
C SER A 15 0.18 12.75 -2.83
N LEU A 16 -0.98 13.19 -2.33
CA LEU A 16 -1.71 14.29 -2.94
C LEU A 16 -1.13 15.66 -2.56
N LEU A 17 -0.45 15.76 -1.42
CA LEU A 17 0.19 17.00 -0.99
C LEU A 17 1.52 17.24 -1.67
N THR A 18 2.25 16.20 -2.02
CA THR A 18 3.57 16.37 -2.62
C THR A 18 3.47 16.76 -4.09
N LYS A 19 4.35 17.65 -4.53
CA LYS A 19 4.49 17.99 -5.95
C LYS A 19 5.63 17.24 -6.60
N ARG A 20 6.42 16.52 -5.82
CA ARG A 20 7.55 15.74 -6.32
C ARG A 20 7.08 14.35 -6.69
N THR A 21 7.66 13.81 -7.75
CA THR A 21 7.33 12.46 -8.24
C THR A 21 8.33 11.41 -7.77
N ASP A 22 9.44 11.83 -7.15
CA ASP A 22 10.52 10.96 -6.74
C ASP A 22 10.49 10.59 -5.26
N THR A 23 9.49 11.05 -4.50
CA THR A 23 9.37 10.67 -3.09
C THR A 23 8.91 9.23 -2.96
N ALA A 24 9.24 8.60 -1.85
CA ALA A 24 8.79 7.23 -1.58
C ALA A 24 7.27 7.13 -1.59
N THR A 25 6.58 8.13 -1.05
CA THR A 25 5.12 8.17 -1.03
C THR A 25 4.55 8.17 -2.45
N ALA A 26 5.09 9.02 -3.34
CA ALA A 26 4.64 9.07 -4.72
C ALA A 26 4.93 7.74 -5.43
N ARG A 27 6.07 7.14 -5.14
CA ARG A 27 6.49 5.89 -5.79
C ARG A 27 5.64 4.70 -5.40
N VAL A 28 5.20 4.59 -4.13
CA VAL A 28 4.32 3.48 -3.73
C VAL A 28 2.94 3.63 -4.38
N ILE A 29 2.47 4.85 -4.59
CA ILE A 29 1.21 5.08 -5.29
C ILE A 29 1.38 4.72 -6.78
N ASP A 30 2.48 5.13 -7.40
CA ASP A 30 2.76 4.76 -8.79
C ASP A 30 2.87 3.25 -8.97
N ALA A 31 3.33 2.53 -7.95
CA ALA A 31 3.44 1.08 -7.99
C ALA A 31 2.07 0.39 -8.13
N ILE A 32 0.99 1.06 -7.74
CA ILE A 32 -0.36 0.53 -7.97
C ILE A 32 -0.64 0.48 -9.48
N ALA A 33 -0.35 1.58 -10.18
CA ALA A 33 -0.59 1.66 -11.62
C ALA A 33 0.31 0.71 -12.41
N SER A 34 1.53 0.49 -11.95
CA SER A 34 2.45 -0.44 -12.62
C SER A 34 2.14 -1.91 -12.33
N GLY A 35 1.30 -2.19 -11.35
CA GLY A 35 0.94 -3.54 -10.97
C GLY A 35 1.88 -4.20 -9.96
N ASP A 36 2.88 -3.48 -9.48
CA ASP A 36 3.81 -4.00 -8.48
C ASP A 36 3.17 -4.10 -7.09
N ILE A 37 2.19 -3.24 -6.80
CA ILE A 37 1.41 -3.31 -5.57
C ILE A 37 -0.07 -3.45 -5.94
N VAL A 38 -0.71 -4.46 -5.36
CA VAL A 38 -2.16 -4.64 -5.46
C VAL A 38 -2.77 -4.10 -4.16
N PRO A 39 -3.48 -2.96 -4.20
CA PRO A 39 -4.03 -2.39 -2.97
C PRO A 39 -5.19 -3.23 -2.45
N LEU A 40 -5.19 -3.47 -1.16
CA LEU A 40 -6.28 -4.17 -0.49
C LEU A 40 -7.25 -3.15 0.07
N TYR A 41 -8.54 -3.44 -0.06
CA TYR A 41 -9.56 -2.51 0.43
C TYR A 41 -10.85 -3.25 0.81
N ASN A 42 -11.70 -2.56 1.53
CA ASN A 42 -13.11 -2.92 1.69
C ASN A 42 -13.90 -1.62 1.65
N GLN A 43 -15.21 -1.70 1.71
CA GLN A 43 -16.02 -0.50 1.62
C GLN A 43 -15.76 0.46 2.78
N LYS A 44 -15.48 -0.07 3.96
CA LYS A 44 -15.19 0.76 5.13
C LYS A 44 -13.94 1.62 4.93
N ILE A 45 -12.88 1.04 4.35
CA ILE A 45 -11.67 1.79 4.02
C ILE A 45 -11.93 2.84 2.94
N ILE A 46 -12.70 2.50 1.92
CA ILE A 46 -13.04 3.46 0.87
C ILE A 46 -13.81 4.63 1.46
N ASP A 47 -14.75 4.36 2.36
CA ASP A 47 -15.52 5.41 3.03
C ASP A 47 -14.61 6.30 3.88
N GLU A 48 -13.63 5.72 4.56
CA GLU A 48 -12.65 6.45 5.35
C GLU A 48 -11.80 7.35 4.44
N TYR A 49 -11.28 6.82 3.35
CA TYR A 49 -10.51 7.61 2.38
C TYR A 49 -11.36 8.78 1.87
N ASN A 50 -12.58 8.48 1.46
CA ASN A 50 -13.46 9.48 0.89
C ASN A 50 -13.74 10.62 1.88
N GLU A 51 -14.04 10.29 3.12
CA GLU A 51 -14.33 11.28 4.15
C GLU A 51 -13.11 12.14 4.44
N VAL A 52 -11.94 11.52 4.66
CA VAL A 52 -10.75 12.26 5.05
C VAL A 52 -10.22 13.12 3.90
N LEU A 53 -10.21 12.59 2.67
CA LEU A 53 -9.69 13.33 1.52
C LEU A 53 -10.55 14.54 1.17
N HIS A 54 -11.82 14.55 1.56
CA HIS A 54 -12.72 15.68 1.31
C HIS A 54 -12.66 16.74 2.42
N ARG A 55 -11.84 16.56 3.46
CA ARG A 55 -11.73 17.58 4.50
C ARG A 55 -11.21 18.89 3.92
N GLY A 56 -11.89 20.00 4.25
CA GLY A 56 -11.60 21.30 3.67
C GLY A 56 -10.17 21.77 3.87
N LYS A 57 -9.52 21.34 4.98
CA LYS A 57 -8.16 21.78 5.27
C LYS A 57 -7.14 21.32 4.22
N PHE A 58 -7.44 20.30 3.43
CA PHE A 58 -6.52 19.81 2.40
C PHE A 58 -6.72 20.48 1.05
N SER A 59 -7.92 20.96 0.77
CA SER A 59 -8.28 21.61 -0.50
C SER A 59 -7.95 20.78 -1.75
N PHE A 60 -8.06 19.47 -1.65
CA PHE A 60 -7.86 18.60 -2.83
C PHE A 60 -9.05 18.75 -3.78
N SER A 61 -8.77 18.75 -5.08
CA SER A 61 -9.84 18.78 -6.07
C SER A 61 -10.60 17.46 -6.09
N GLU A 62 -11.88 17.53 -6.42
CA GLU A 62 -12.70 16.32 -6.54
C GLU A 62 -12.11 15.36 -7.59
N GLU A 63 -11.59 15.90 -8.68
CA GLU A 63 -10.99 15.10 -9.74
C GLU A 63 -9.80 14.26 -9.22
N ARG A 64 -8.93 14.86 -8.43
CA ARG A 64 -7.77 14.16 -7.87
C ARG A 64 -8.19 13.10 -6.87
N ILE A 65 -9.18 13.40 -6.03
CA ILE A 65 -9.70 12.44 -5.04
C ILE A 65 -10.29 11.24 -5.76
N GLN A 66 -11.17 11.48 -6.72
CA GLN A 66 -11.83 10.38 -7.44
C GLN A 66 -10.84 9.55 -8.24
N LYS A 67 -9.81 10.17 -8.79
CA LYS A 67 -8.79 9.45 -9.54
C LYS A 67 -8.06 8.41 -8.66
N ILE A 68 -7.67 8.80 -7.44
CA ILE A 68 -6.94 7.87 -6.57
C ILE A 68 -7.86 6.78 -6.03
N LEU A 69 -9.11 7.11 -5.70
CA LEU A 69 -10.06 6.11 -5.22
C LEU A 69 -10.42 5.11 -6.32
N LEU A 70 -10.60 5.60 -7.54
CA LEU A 70 -10.90 4.73 -8.68
C LEU A 70 -9.72 3.79 -8.96
N MET A 71 -8.50 4.30 -8.88
CA MET A 71 -7.31 3.48 -9.08
C MET A 71 -7.23 2.35 -8.07
N ILE A 72 -7.51 2.64 -6.79
CA ILE A 72 -7.51 1.62 -5.74
C ILE A 72 -8.55 0.54 -6.02
N ARG A 73 -9.76 0.94 -6.42
CA ARG A 73 -10.80 -0.02 -6.75
C ARG A 73 -10.50 -0.83 -8.00
N GLN A 74 -9.95 -0.17 -9.01
CA GLN A 74 -9.73 -0.79 -10.31
C GLN A 74 -8.59 -1.81 -10.27
N PHE A 75 -7.51 -1.49 -9.58
CA PHE A 75 -6.31 -2.34 -9.51
C PHE A 75 -6.23 -3.16 -8.24
N GLY A 76 -7.14 -2.93 -7.30
CA GLY A 76 -7.09 -3.55 -5.99
C GLY A 76 -7.91 -4.82 -5.85
N LEU A 77 -7.83 -5.38 -4.67
CA LEU A 77 -8.56 -6.59 -4.29
C LEU A 77 -9.41 -6.28 -3.07
N ALA A 78 -10.71 -6.54 -3.17
CA ALA A 78 -11.64 -6.36 -2.06
C ALA A 78 -11.44 -7.50 -1.05
N VAL A 79 -11.37 -7.15 0.23
CA VAL A 79 -11.10 -8.11 1.32
C VAL A 79 -12.10 -7.86 2.45
N ASN A 80 -12.70 -8.94 2.96
CA ASN A 80 -13.60 -8.88 4.11
C ASN A 80 -12.86 -9.49 5.31
N PRO A 81 -12.29 -8.66 6.20
CA PRO A 81 -11.48 -9.17 7.28
C PRO A 81 -12.31 -9.73 8.43
N SER A 82 -11.72 -10.68 9.15
CA SER A 82 -12.27 -11.17 10.42
C SER A 82 -11.77 -10.29 11.56
N PRO A 83 -12.57 -10.09 12.63
CA PRO A 83 -12.11 -9.35 13.79
C PRO A 83 -10.88 -10.01 14.41
N THR A 84 -9.87 -9.21 14.78
CA THR A 84 -8.64 -9.70 15.39
C THR A 84 -8.64 -9.61 16.91
N GLY A 85 -9.51 -8.75 17.47
CA GLY A 85 -9.51 -8.47 18.91
C GLY A 85 -8.38 -7.55 19.35
N GLU A 86 -7.58 -7.03 18.42
CA GLU A 86 -6.48 -6.13 18.77
C GLU A 86 -6.97 -4.78 19.24
N ILE A 87 -6.21 -4.17 20.16
CA ILE A 87 -6.47 -2.83 20.65
C ILE A 87 -5.32 -1.94 20.19
N LEU A 88 -5.65 -0.95 19.38
CA LEU A 88 -4.66 -0.03 18.80
C LEU A 88 -4.68 1.30 19.54
N VAL A 89 -3.61 2.10 19.36
CA VAL A 89 -3.52 3.45 19.90
C VAL A 89 -4.72 4.28 19.42
N ASP A 90 -5.06 4.15 18.13
CA ASP A 90 -6.25 4.77 17.55
C ASP A 90 -7.08 3.65 16.94
N MET A 91 -8.27 3.42 17.50
CA MET A 91 -9.11 2.32 17.04
C MET A 91 -9.69 2.55 15.64
N ASP A 92 -9.65 3.79 15.12
CA ASP A 92 -10.02 4.06 13.73
C ASP A 92 -9.05 3.39 12.76
N ASP A 93 -7.83 3.09 13.20
CA ASP A 93 -6.83 2.40 12.38
C ASP A 93 -7.02 0.88 12.33
N LEU A 94 -7.93 0.34 13.14
CA LEU A 94 -8.12 -1.11 13.25
C LEU A 94 -8.53 -1.75 11.92
N VAL A 95 -9.32 -1.05 11.12
CA VAL A 95 -9.78 -1.59 9.85
C VAL A 95 -8.61 -1.91 8.92
N PHE A 96 -7.59 -1.04 8.91
CA PHE A 96 -6.39 -1.27 8.08
C PHE A 96 -5.61 -2.48 8.59
N TYR A 97 -5.45 -2.57 9.89
CA TYR A 97 -4.73 -3.67 10.52
C TYR A 97 -5.43 -5.01 10.25
N GLU A 98 -6.74 -5.05 10.37
CA GLU A 98 -7.49 -6.30 10.17
C GLU A 98 -7.44 -6.76 8.72
N ILE A 99 -7.42 -5.84 7.77
CA ILE A 99 -7.29 -6.21 6.36
C ILE A 99 -5.93 -6.83 6.08
N VAL A 100 -4.84 -6.23 6.57
CA VAL A 100 -3.53 -6.82 6.33
C VAL A 100 -3.41 -8.17 7.00
N MET A 101 -4.00 -8.35 8.19
CA MET A 101 -3.99 -9.64 8.87
C MET A 101 -4.72 -10.72 8.09
N GLU A 102 -5.82 -10.35 7.42
CA GLU A 102 -6.59 -11.30 6.61
C GLU A 102 -5.76 -11.85 5.44
N LYS A 103 -4.79 -11.07 4.96
CA LYS A 103 -3.98 -11.44 3.80
C LYS A 103 -2.52 -11.74 4.14
N ARG A 104 -2.21 -12.00 5.43
CA ARG A 104 -0.83 -12.31 5.82
C ARG A 104 -0.30 -13.60 5.19
N ASP A 105 -1.16 -14.55 4.89
CA ASP A 105 -0.75 -15.78 4.20
C ASP A 105 -0.25 -15.49 2.77
N ASP A 106 -0.64 -14.35 2.21
CA ASP A 106 -0.17 -13.88 0.91
C ASP A 106 0.92 -12.81 1.06
N ASP A 107 1.54 -12.72 2.24
CA ASP A 107 2.60 -11.77 2.55
C ASP A 107 2.19 -10.31 2.35
N ALA A 108 0.96 -9.96 2.72
CA ALA A 108 0.47 -8.59 2.60
C ALA A 108 1.16 -7.65 3.58
N TYR A 109 1.30 -6.39 3.18
CA TYR A 109 1.91 -5.33 3.98
C TYR A 109 0.88 -4.26 4.33
N LEU A 110 1.13 -3.56 5.43
CA LEU A 110 0.41 -2.34 5.77
C LEU A 110 1.40 -1.18 5.61
N ILE A 111 1.08 -0.25 4.73
CA ILE A 111 1.93 0.90 4.45
C ILE A 111 1.39 2.12 5.19
N THR A 112 2.20 2.69 6.07
CA THR A 112 1.77 3.81 6.91
C THR A 112 2.93 4.78 7.16
N GLY A 113 2.58 6.06 7.32
CA GLY A 113 3.54 7.05 7.80
C GLY A 113 3.57 7.14 9.33
N ASN A 114 2.66 6.43 10.02
CA ASN A 114 2.52 6.48 11.48
C ASN A 114 2.68 5.10 12.10
N ILE A 115 3.86 4.53 11.97
CA ILE A 115 4.14 3.18 12.47
C ILE A 115 3.79 3.03 13.96
N ARG A 116 3.96 4.09 14.73
CA ARG A 116 3.69 4.06 16.18
C ARG A 116 2.22 3.82 16.53
N HIS A 117 1.31 4.05 15.60
CA HIS A 117 -0.12 3.83 15.83
C HIS A 117 -0.50 2.34 15.76
N PHE A 118 0.40 1.50 15.31
CA PHE A 118 0.14 0.08 15.08
C PHE A 118 1.05 -0.78 15.95
N PRO A 119 0.66 -2.05 16.21
CA PRO A 119 1.57 -2.99 16.88
C PRO A 119 2.86 -3.13 16.06
N LYS A 120 3.96 -3.37 16.76
CA LYS A 120 5.25 -3.52 16.08
C LYS A 120 5.30 -4.86 15.36
N ARG A 121 5.27 -4.83 14.03
CA ARG A 121 5.30 -6.01 13.17
C ARG A 121 6.16 -5.71 11.96
N ASP A 122 6.85 -6.72 11.43
CA ASP A 122 7.73 -6.55 10.28
C ASP A 122 6.98 -6.29 8.98
N PHE A 123 5.68 -6.59 8.93
CA PHE A 123 4.86 -6.32 7.75
C PHE A 123 4.17 -4.94 7.80
N ILE A 124 4.39 -4.15 8.86
CA ILE A 124 3.88 -2.78 8.95
C ILE A 124 5.07 -1.88 8.65
N VAL A 125 5.01 -1.21 7.51
CA VAL A 125 6.18 -0.55 6.91
C VAL A 125 5.85 0.87 6.47
N THR A 126 6.90 1.69 6.36
CA THR A 126 6.78 3.01 5.76
C THR A 126 6.82 2.90 4.24
N PRO A 127 6.42 3.98 3.52
CA PRO A 127 6.58 3.99 2.06
C PRO A 127 8.01 3.70 1.60
N SER A 128 9.02 4.27 2.29
CA SER A 128 10.42 4.00 1.94
C SER A 128 10.78 2.53 2.10
N GLU A 129 10.35 1.93 3.21
CA GLU A 129 10.61 0.51 3.45
C GLU A 129 9.91 -0.37 2.42
N MET A 130 8.69 0.00 2.02
CA MET A 130 7.97 -0.75 0.99
C MET A 130 8.70 -0.70 -0.34
N MET A 131 9.24 0.46 -0.72
CA MET A 131 10.01 0.58 -1.96
C MET A 131 11.28 -0.25 -1.90
N GLU A 132 11.94 -0.33 -0.74
CA GLU A 132 13.10 -1.21 -0.58
C GLU A 132 12.72 -2.68 -0.77
N ILE A 133 11.58 -3.10 -0.24
CA ILE A 133 11.08 -4.47 -0.41
C ILE A 133 10.87 -4.78 -1.88
N LEU A 134 10.20 -3.88 -2.60
CA LEU A 134 9.97 -4.05 -4.04
C LEU A 134 11.28 -4.12 -4.82
N TYR A 135 12.23 -3.27 -4.49
CA TYR A 135 13.52 -3.24 -5.17
C TYR A 135 14.31 -4.52 -4.94
N ARG A 136 14.34 -5.01 -3.71
CA ARG A 136 15.06 -6.26 -3.38
C ARG A 136 14.47 -7.47 -4.09
N ASP A 137 13.14 -7.54 -4.15
CA ASP A 137 12.46 -8.64 -4.84
C ASP A 137 12.81 -8.64 -6.33
N SER A 138 12.76 -7.47 -6.97
CA SER A 138 13.11 -7.33 -8.38
C SER A 138 14.57 -7.75 -8.64
N SER A 139 15.49 -7.27 -7.80
CA SER A 139 16.90 -7.62 -7.92
C SER A 139 17.13 -9.11 -7.70
N GLY A 140 16.42 -9.70 -6.75
CA GLY A 140 16.50 -11.14 -6.51
C GLY A 140 16.00 -11.94 -7.69
N GLN A 141 14.90 -11.54 -8.28
CA GLN A 141 14.37 -12.19 -9.47
C GLN A 141 15.31 -12.08 -10.65
N GLU A 142 15.92 -10.91 -10.85
CA GLU A 142 16.91 -10.73 -11.91
C GLU A 142 18.11 -11.66 -11.72
N ARG A 143 18.61 -11.79 -10.51
CA ARG A 143 19.73 -12.66 -10.23
C ARG A 143 19.39 -14.13 -10.52
N ILE A 144 18.22 -14.56 -10.12
CA ILE A 144 17.76 -15.92 -10.38
C ILE A 144 17.64 -16.17 -11.88
N ALA A 145 17.04 -15.22 -12.60
CA ALA A 145 16.91 -15.34 -14.05
C ALA A 145 18.25 -15.47 -14.75
N ARG A 146 19.22 -14.64 -14.35
CA ARG A 146 20.58 -14.71 -14.91
C ARG A 146 21.28 -16.03 -14.60
N GLN A 147 20.99 -16.59 -13.44
CA GLN A 147 21.59 -17.84 -13.03
C GLN A 147 21.08 -19.01 -13.87
N PHE A 148 19.81 -18.97 -14.27
CA PHE A 148 19.21 -20.04 -15.03
C PHE A 148 19.19 -19.80 -16.53
N CYS A 149 19.31 -18.60 -16.96
CA CYS A 149 19.47 -18.28 -18.37
C CYS A 149 20.91 -18.31 -18.70
N LEU A 150 21.47 -19.37 -19.05
CA LEU A 150 22.74 -19.38 -19.33
C LEU A 150 23.04 -19.37 -20.56
N PRO A 151 24.11 -19.11 -20.50
CA PRO A 151 24.72 -18.41 -21.28
C PRO A 151 24.80 -19.00 -22.45
N ASP A 152 24.66 -19.44 -22.59
CA ASP A 152 24.72 -19.70 -23.59
C ASP A 152 23.62 -19.61 -23.90
N GLY A 153 23.02 -19.19 -23.26
CA GLY A 153 22.17 -18.81 -23.24
C GLY A 153 21.18 -18.86 -22.88
N HIS A 154 21.02 -19.18 -22.58
CA HIS A 154 20.49 -19.26 -21.97
C HIS A 154 19.74 -19.41 -21.48
N PRO A 155 19.26 -19.72 -21.49
CA PRO A 155 18.55 -19.68 -20.84
C PRO A 155 17.93 -20.00 -20.50
#